data_75ce422a0771b54b83ba03b73f080071
#
_entry.id   75ce422a0771b54b83ba03b73f080071
#
_cell.length_a   1.000
_cell.length_b   1.000
_cell.length_c   1.000
_cell.angle_alpha   90.00
_cell.angle_beta   90.00
_cell.angle_gamma   90.00
#
_symmetry.space_group_name_H-M   'P 1'
#
loop_
_entity.id
_entity.type
_entity.pdbx_description
1 polymer ?
#
loop_
_entity_poly.entity_id
_entity_poly.type
_entity_poly.pdbx_seq_one_letter_code
_entity_poly.pdbx_strand_id
1 'polypeptide(L)'
;MVRFEDLEKGQDIGSRTVELSRASLVRYAGASGDFNPIHWNERFAQSVGLSGVIAHGMLTMGTAVQLVSDWVGDPGAIVDYQTRFTKPVPVADAPGGENPDTPTNALTISGKVGALNEEERTARIDLTVTAR
;
A
#
# COMPACT_ATOMS: atom_id res chain seq x y z
N MET A 1 16.83 4.12 15.83
CA MET A 1 16.32 2.77 15.56
C MET A 1 15.42 2.31 16.70
N VAL A 2 14.32 1.68 16.40
CA VAL A 2 13.39 1.13 17.39
C VAL A 2 14.02 -0.09 18.07
N ARG A 3 13.88 -0.18 19.39
CA ARG A 3 14.40 -1.29 20.18
C ARG A 3 13.26 -2.17 20.67
N PHE A 4 13.47 -3.49 20.66
CA PHE A 4 12.45 -4.45 21.10
C PHE A 4 11.97 -4.15 22.54
N GLU A 5 12.88 -3.77 23.41
CA GLU A 5 12.57 -3.50 24.84
C GLU A 5 11.58 -2.35 25.03
N ASP A 6 11.50 -1.45 24.03
CA ASP A 6 10.64 -0.27 24.13
C ASP A 6 9.26 -0.48 23.52
N LEU A 7 8.96 -1.69 23.04
CA LEU A 7 7.70 -1.98 22.36
C LEU A 7 6.64 -2.50 23.34
N GLU A 8 5.39 -2.11 23.09
CA GLU A 8 4.22 -2.59 23.82
C GLU A 8 3.17 -3.07 22.82
N LYS A 9 2.48 -4.16 23.18
CA LYS A 9 1.34 -4.64 22.41
C LYS A 9 0.25 -3.56 22.37
N GLY A 10 -0.25 -3.28 21.18
CA GLY A 10 -1.25 -2.24 20.97
C GLY A 10 -0.66 -0.85 20.69
N GLN A 11 0.66 -0.71 20.77
CA GLN A 11 1.33 0.55 20.49
C GLN A 11 1.08 1.00 19.06
N ASP A 12 0.70 2.27 18.89
CA ASP A 12 0.52 2.90 17.59
C ASP A 12 1.89 3.25 17.01
N ILE A 13 2.14 2.91 15.75
CA ILE A 13 3.37 3.28 15.07
C ILE A 13 3.19 4.46 14.12
N GLY A 14 1.99 5.00 14.03
CA GLY A 14 1.69 6.16 13.21
C GLY A 14 0.78 5.84 12.04
N SER A 15 0.57 6.86 11.22
CA SER A 15 -0.24 6.75 10.02
C SER A 15 0.33 7.62 8.91
N ARG A 16 -0.05 7.30 7.68
CA ARG A 16 0.40 8.02 6.48
C ARG A 16 -0.69 7.96 5.43
N THR A 17 -0.85 9.06 4.69
CA THR A 17 -1.71 9.09 3.52
C THR A 17 -0.85 9.24 2.28
N VAL A 18 -1.06 8.37 1.30
CA VAL A 18 -0.34 8.39 0.02
C VAL A 18 -1.35 8.54 -1.10
N GLU A 19 -1.23 9.60 -1.86
CA GLU A 19 -2.13 9.88 -2.98
C GLU A 19 -1.80 9.00 -4.18
N LEU A 20 -2.84 8.60 -4.92
CA LEU A 20 -2.73 7.79 -6.13
C LEU A 20 -3.34 8.53 -7.31
N SER A 21 -2.64 8.47 -8.44
CA SER A 21 -3.09 9.00 -9.71
C SER A 21 -2.94 7.96 -10.82
N ARG A 22 -3.51 8.21 -11.98
CA ARG A 22 -3.28 7.34 -13.15
C ARG A 22 -1.80 7.26 -13.50
N ALA A 23 -1.06 8.36 -13.34
CA ALA A 23 0.39 8.37 -13.56
C ALA A 23 1.12 7.44 -12.61
N SER A 24 0.64 7.31 -11.35
CA SER A 24 1.21 6.36 -10.39
C SER A 24 1.17 4.94 -10.94
N LEU A 25 0.04 4.54 -11.52
CA LEU A 25 -0.14 3.19 -12.05
C LEU A 25 0.72 2.95 -13.30
N VAL A 26 0.84 3.95 -14.16
CA VAL A 26 1.68 3.85 -15.36
C VAL A 26 3.15 3.69 -14.97
N ARG A 27 3.62 4.48 -14.01
CA ARG A 27 4.99 4.37 -13.51
C ARG A 27 5.25 3.00 -12.90
N TYR A 28 4.31 2.51 -12.11
CA TYR A 28 4.47 1.20 -11.46
C TYR A 28 4.46 0.07 -12.48
N ALA A 29 3.60 0.13 -13.49
CA ALA A 29 3.59 -0.86 -14.57
C ALA A 29 4.95 -0.92 -15.27
N GLY A 30 5.53 0.25 -15.56
CA GLY A 30 6.85 0.33 -16.16
C GLY A 30 7.96 -0.20 -15.28
N ALA A 31 7.90 0.11 -13.98
CA ALA A 31 8.93 -0.30 -13.02
C ALA A 31 8.85 -1.79 -12.68
N SER A 32 7.64 -2.34 -12.56
CA SER A 32 7.42 -3.73 -12.14
C SER A 32 7.36 -4.72 -13.28
N GLY A 33 7.07 -4.24 -14.50
CA GLY A 33 6.80 -5.13 -15.64
C GLY A 33 5.40 -5.72 -15.63
N ASP A 34 4.54 -5.30 -14.72
CA ASP A 34 3.15 -5.77 -14.66
C ASP A 34 2.27 -4.86 -15.51
N PHE A 35 2.05 -5.28 -16.75
CA PHE A 35 1.24 -4.57 -17.73
C PHE A 35 -0.17 -5.15 -17.87
N ASN A 36 -0.69 -5.81 -16.84
CA ASN A 36 -2.06 -6.30 -16.89
C ASN A 36 -3.01 -5.12 -17.18
N PRO A 37 -3.84 -5.22 -18.24
CA PRO A 37 -4.65 -4.08 -18.68
C PRO A 37 -5.69 -3.60 -17.66
N ILE A 38 -5.99 -4.34 -16.61
CA ILE A 38 -6.87 -3.85 -15.54
C ILE A 38 -6.30 -2.63 -14.83
N HIS A 39 -5.00 -2.37 -15.00
CA HIS A 39 -4.32 -1.26 -14.33
C HIS A 39 -4.12 -0.03 -15.22
N TRP A 40 -4.54 -0.09 -16.50
CA TRP A 40 -4.35 1.05 -17.40
C TRP A 40 -5.41 1.18 -18.49
N ASN A 41 -6.21 0.15 -18.75
CA ASN A 41 -7.21 0.16 -19.80
C ASN A 41 -8.61 0.10 -19.20
N GLU A 42 -9.30 1.24 -19.20
CA GLU A 42 -10.63 1.37 -18.58
C GLU A 42 -11.64 0.42 -19.20
N ARG A 43 -11.65 0.34 -20.52
CA ARG A 43 -12.61 -0.52 -21.23
C ARG A 43 -12.40 -1.99 -20.86
N PHE A 44 -11.14 -2.42 -20.80
CA PHE A 44 -10.82 -3.80 -20.42
C PHE A 44 -11.21 -4.07 -18.97
N ALA A 45 -10.88 -3.15 -18.06
CA ALA A 45 -11.23 -3.31 -16.64
C ALA A 45 -12.74 -3.48 -16.47
N GLN A 46 -13.53 -2.66 -17.15
CA GLN A 46 -15.00 -2.77 -17.11
C GLN A 46 -15.49 -4.08 -17.72
N SER A 47 -14.84 -4.56 -18.78
CA SER A 47 -15.24 -5.80 -19.42
C SER A 47 -15.08 -7.04 -18.54
N VAL A 48 -14.21 -6.99 -17.55
CA VAL A 48 -13.98 -8.08 -16.58
C VAL A 48 -14.71 -7.85 -15.25
N GLY A 49 -15.61 -6.89 -15.18
CA GLY A 49 -16.48 -6.68 -14.03
C GLY A 49 -16.02 -5.65 -13.02
N LEU A 50 -14.93 -4.92 -13.30
CA LEU A 50 -14.48 -3.83 -12.43
C LEU A 50 -15.20 -2.53 -12.81
N SER A 51 -15.30 -1.60 -11.87
CA SER A 51 -15.88 -0.28 -12.14
C SER A 51 -14.99 0.56 -13.06
N GLY A 52 -13.71 0.28 -13.09
CA GLY A 52 -12.71 0.96 -13.88
C GLY A 52 -11.33 0.44 -13.51
N VAL A 53 -10.32 1.18 -13.89
CA VAL A 53 -8.92 0.83 -13.62
C VAL A 53 -8.66 0.80 -12.11
N ILE A 54 -7.91 -0.19 -11.67
CA ILE A 54 -7.55 -0.39 -10.26
C ILE A 54 -6.03 -0.37 -10.08
N ALA A 55 -5.59 -0.02 -8.88
CA ALA A 55 -4.18 -0.05 -8.52
C ALA A 55 -3.67 -1.49 -8.46
N HIS A 56 -2.39 -1.67 -8.80
CA HIS A 56 -1.71 -2.96 -8.61
C HIS A 56 -1.70 -3.29 -7.11
N GLY A 57 -2.06 -4.54 -6.76
CA GLY A 57 -1.98 -4.99 -5.37
C GLY A 57 -0.59 -4.83 -4.79
N MET A 58 0.44 -5.18 -5.57
CA MET A 58 1.83 -5.06 -5.12
C MET A 58 2.27 -3.61 -4.92
N LEU A 59 1.70 -2.64 -5.66
CA LEU A 59 1.95 -1.22 -5.41
C LEU A 59 1.41 -0.82 -4.04
N THR A 60 0.19 -1.23 -3.72
CA THR A 60 -0.43 -0.98 -2.41
C THR A 60 0.40 -1.63 -1.30
N MET A 61 0.80 -2.88 -1.50
CA MET A 61 1.59 -3.63 -0.52
C MET A 61 2.94 -2.96 -0.26
N GLY A 62 3.66 -2.57 -1.31
CA GLY A 62 4.95 -1.90 -1.18
C GLY A 62 4.84 -0.50 -0.56
N THR A 63 3.78 0.22 -0.88
CA THR A 63 3.52 1.54 -0.31
C THR A 63 3.23 1.43 1.19
N ALA A 64 2.43 0.45 1.59
CA ALA A 64 2.05 0.28 3.00
C ALA A 64 3.24 -0.04 3.89
N VAL A 65 4.15 -0.90 3.44
CA VAL A 65 5.28 -1.33 4.27
C VAL A 65 6.28 -0.22 4.54
N GLN A 66 6.29 0.84 3.74
CA GLN A 66 7.17 1.99 3.98
C GLN A 66 6.91 2.64 5.35
N LEU A 67 5.68 2.60 5.83
CA LEU A 67 5.38 3.10 7.17
C LEU A 67 6.20 2.34 8.23
N VAL A 68 6.32 1.02 8.08
CA VAL A 68 7.08 0.18 9.01
C VAL A 68 8.58 0.41 8.86
N SER A 69 9.09 0.40 7.63
CA SER A 69 10.53 0.57 7.40
C SER A 69 11.04 1.92 7.88
N ASP A 70 10.24 2.98 7.70
CA ASP A 70 10.59 4.32 8.19
C ASP A 70 10.52 4.39 9.72
N TRP A 71 9.51 3.75 10.31
CA TRP A 71 9.36 3.73 11.77
C TRP A 71 10.48 2.96 12.45
N VAL A 72 10.82 1.78 11.95
CA VAL A 72 11.85 0.94 12.59
C VAL A 72 13.26 1.47 12.32
N GLY A 73 13.45 2.20 11.24
CA GLY A 73 14.74 2.80 10.88
C GLY A 73 15.72 1.85 10.22
N ASP A 74 15.30 0.62 9.92
CA ASP A 74 16.14 -0.40 9.28
C ASP A 74 15.27 -1.32 8.44
N PRO A 75 15.28 -1.20 7.10
CA PRO A 75 14.49 -2.08 6.25
C PRO A 75 14.89 -3.55 6.36
N GLY A 76 16.13 -3.83 6.79
CA GLY A 76 16.59 -5.21 7.02
C GLY A 76 15.97 -5.86 8.24
N ALA A 77 15.27 -5.10 9.09
CA ALA A 77 14.57 -5.66 10.24
C ALA A 77 13.28 -6.37 9.86
N ILE A 78 12.76 -6.15 8.66
CA ILE A 78 11.53 -6.80 8.19
C ILE A 78 11.91 -8.14 7.60
N VAL A 79 11.47 -9.22 8.24
CA VAL A 79 11.84 -10.60 7.85
C VAL A 79 10.69 -11.37 7.23
N ASP A 80 9.45 -10.89 7.39
CA ASP A 80 8.27 -11.52 6.81
C ASP A 80 7.21 -10.44 6.60
N TYR A 81 6.54 -10.49 5.45
CA TYR A 81 5.48 -9.54 5.13
C TYR A 81 4.39 -10.27 4.37
N GLN A 82 3.19 -10.28 4.93
CA GLN A 82 2.03 -10.94 4.35
C GLN A 82 0.89 -9.93 4.24
N THR A 83 0.10 -10.07 3.18
CA THR A 83 -1.07 -9.20 2.99
C THR A 83 -2.23 -10.00 2.41
N ARG A 84 -3.43 -9.47 2.61
CA ARG A 84 -4.65 -9.98 1.99
C ARG A 84 -5.33 -8.81 1.29
N PHE A 85 -5.52 -8.95 -0.01
CA PHE A 85 -6.24 -7.97 -0.80
C PHE A 85 -7.73 -8.28 -0.75
N THR A 86 -8.47 -7.52 0.04
CA THR A 86 -9.90 -7.77 0.27
C THR A 86 -10.80 -7.01 -0.69
N LYS A 87 -10.32 -5.86 -1.19
CA LYS A 87 -11.08 -5.00 -2.12
C LYS A 87 -10.14 -4.35 -3.10
N PRO A 88 -10.57 -4.15 -4.36
CA PRO A 88 -9.77 -3.37 -5.31
C PRO A 88 -9.71 -1.90 -4.90
N VAL A 89 -8.64 -1.23 -5.30
CA VAL A 89 -8.45 0.20 -5.09
C VAL A 89 -8.67 0.89 -6.44
N PRO A 90 -9.85 1.48 -6.68
CA PRO A 90 -10.10 2.16 -7.94
C PRO A 90 -9.30 3.46 -8.03
N VAL A 91 -8.74 3.72 -9.20
CA VAL A 91 -8.02 4.96 -9.49
C VAL A 91 -8.64 5.56 -10.74
N ALA A 92 -9.57 6.47 -10.55
CA ALA A 92 -10.27 7.13 -11.65
C ALA A 92 -9.31 8.00 -12.48
N ASP A 93 -9.71 8.28 -13.70
CA ASP A 93 -9.02 9.27 -14.50
C ASP A 93 -9.20 10.67 -13.91
N ALA A 94 -8.26 11.56 -14.15
CA ALA A 94 -8.37 12.95 -13.74
C ALA A 94 -9.57 13.61 -14.44
N PRO A 95 -10.24 14.57 -13.78
CA PRO A 95 -11.30 15.33 -14.45
C PRO A 95 -10.78 15.96 -15.75
N GLY A 96 -11.48 15.68 -16.86
CA GLY A 96 -11.06 16.10 -18.17
C GLY A 96 -9.95 15.28 -18.82
N GLY A 97 -9.32 14.35 -18.08
CA GLY A 97 -8.27 13.46 -18.58
C GLY A 97 -6.97 14.15 -18.98
N GLU A 98 -6.80 15.41 -18.60
CA GLU A 98 -5.69 16.23 -19.11
C GLU A 98 -4.40 16.04 -18.32
N ASN A 99 -4.48 15.86 -17.01
CA ASN A 99 -3.30 15.74 -16.16
C ASN A 99 -3.31 14.41 -15.39
N PRO A 100 -2.57 13.41 -15.86
CA PRO A 100 -2.57 12.10 -15.22
C PRO A 100 -1.92 12.10 -13.82
N ASP A 101 -1.21 13.15 -13.44
CA ASP A 101 -0.64 13.29 -12.10
C ASP A 101 -1.67 13.76 -11.06
N THR A 102 -2.85 14.18 -11.48
CA THR A 102 -3.89 14.63 -10.55
C THR A 102 -4.37 13.44 -9.71
N PRO A 103 -4.26 13.52 -8.36
CA PRO A 103 -4.71 12.44 -7.51
C PRO A 103 -6.23 12.24 -7.59
N THR A 104 -6.65 10.99 -7.70
CA THR A 104 -8.09 10.63 -7.74
C THR A 104 -8.45 9.63 -6.66
N ASN A 105 -7.48 9.12 -5.93
CA ASN A 105 -7.69 8.31 -4.75
C ASN A 105 -6.49 8.50 -3.82
N ALA A 106 -6.57 7.90 -2.63
CA ALA A 106 -5.48 7.92 -1.66
C ALA A 106 -5.55 6.67 -0.80
N LEU A 107 -4.38 6.19 -0.39
CA LEU A 107 -4.26 5.12 0.59
C LEU A 107 -4.01 5.76 1.95
N THR A 108 -4.81 5.41 2.94
CA THR A 108 -4.57 5.76 4.33
C THR A 108 -4.03 4.52 5.03
N ILE A 109 -2.82 4.62 5.54
CA ILE A 109 -2.07 3.50 6.10
C ILE A 109 -1.84 3.80 7.57
N SER A 110 -2.20 2.86 8.43
CA SER A 110 -1.94 2.94 9.87
C SER A 110 -1.39 1.61 10.35
N GLY A 111 -0.70 1.64 11.46
CA GLY A 111 -0.09 0.43 12.00
C GLY A 111 -0.02 0.43 13.51
N LYS A 112 0.02 -0.75 14.07
CA LYS A 112 0.19 -0.94 15.51
C LYS A 112 0.93 -2.24 15.78
N VAL A 113 1.56 -2.31 16.93
CA VAL A 113 2.19 -3.55 17.42
C VAL A 113 1.09 -4.51 17.80
N GLY A 114 0.97 -5.62 17.07
CA GLY A 114 -0.09 -6.62 17.28
C GLY A 114 0.31 -7.75 18.21
N ALA A 115 1.59 -8.11 18.25
CA ALA A 115 2.11 -9.16 19.11
C ALA A 115 3.62 -9.01 19.30
N LEU A 116 4.11 -9.50 20.42
CA LEU A 116 5.53 -9.54 20.75
C LEU A 116 5.93 -10.98 21.06
N ASN A 117 7.08 -11.41 20.55
CA ASN A 117 7.68 -12.70 20.87
C ASN A 117 9.02 -12.43 21.54
N GLU A 118 9.06 -12.59 22.86
CA GLU A 118 10.26 -12.31 23.66
C GLU A 118 11.38 -13.31 23.43
N GLU A 119 11.02 -14.55 23.14
CA GLU A 119 11.99 -15.61 22.89
C GLU A 119 12.81 -15.34 21.64
N GLU A 120 12.14 -14.95 20.56
CA GLU A 120 12.78 -14.64 19.29
C GLU A 120 13.13 -13.16 19.15
N ARG A 121 12.63 -12.32 20.06
CA ARG A 121 12.78 -10.87 20.05
C ARG A 121 12.25 -10.26 18.74
N THR A 122 11.06 -10.72 18.34
CA THR A 122 10.37 -10.24 17.16
C THR A 122 9.06 -9.60 17.51
N ALA A 123 8.59 -8.71 16.67
CA ALA A 123 7.30 -8.05 16.80
C ALA A 123 6.51 -8.22 15.52
N ARG A 124 5.20 -8.47 15.65
CA ARG A 124 4.28 -8.41 14.52
C ARG A 124 3.67 -7.02 14.49
N ILE A 125 3.78 -6.37 13.35
CA ILE A 125 3.15 -5.07 13.11
C ILE A 125 1.92 -5.31 12.24
N ASP A 126 0.76 -4.90 12.71
CA ASP A 126 -0.49 -5.03 11.98
C ASP A 126 -0.76 -3.72 11.24
N LEU A 127 -0.83 -3.81 9.91
CA LEU A 127 -1.11 -2.67 9.05
C LEU A 127 -2.57 -2.70 8.60
N THR A 128 -3.20 -1.53 8.60
CA THR A 128 -4.53 -1.33 8.03
C THR A 128 -4.39 -0.32 6.89
N VAL A 129 -4.90 -0.70 5.73
CA VAL A 129 -4.87 0.15 4.53
C VAL A 129 -6.30 0.35 4.06
N THR A 130 -6.71 1.59 3.94
CA THR A 130 -8.02 1.96 3.41
C THR A 130 -7.86 2.91 2.24
N ALA A 131 -8.82 2.89 1.32
CA ALA A 131 -8.88 3.78 0.16
C ALA A 131 -10.27 4.38 0.06
N ARG A 132 -10.40 5.46 -0.71
CA ARG A 132 -11.69 6.11 -0.97
C ARG A 132 -12.53 5.35 -2.00
#